data_69736525c8c3d67d365c6ab1ae27c5d9
#
_entry.id   69736525c8c3d67d365c6ab1ae27c5d9
#
_cell.length_a   1.000
_cell.length_b   1.000
_cell.length_c   1.000
_cell.angle_alpha   90.00
_cell.angle_beta   90.00
_cell.angle_gamma   90.00
#
_symmetry.space_group_name_H-M   'P 1'
#
loop_
_entity.id
_entity.type
_entity.pdbx_description
1 polymer ?
#
loop_
_entity_poly.entity_id
_entity_poly.type
_entity_poly.pdbx_seq_one_letter_code
_entity_poly.pdbx_strand_id
1 'polypeptide(L)'
;MDHGLEIATLGGGCFWCLEAVFQQVDGVRAVESGYTGGHVSHPTYRQVCEGDTDHAEVVRLTFDPATITFREILEIFFSIHDPTQLNRQGNDVGTQYRSIIFTHSEAQRAVAEYVIGELVANKVYDAPIVTQVEPEQPYWRAEMSHQNYYQEHPAQGYCAFVISPKLAKFRRDYSHRMRR
;
A
#
# COMPACT_ATOMS: atom_id res chain seq x y z
N MET A 1 20.38 8.26 13.23
CA MET A 1 20.76 7.50 12.03
C MET A 1 19.86 6.29 11.91
N ASP A 2 19.28 6.11 10.74
CA ASP A 2 18.29 5.05 10.50
C ASP A 2 18.98 3.72 10.16
N HIS A 3 19.95 3.34 10.98
CA HIS A 3 20.68 2.10 10.80
C HIS A 3 19.73 0.91 10.84
N GLY A 4 19.71 0.14 9.77
CA GLY A 4 18.91 -1.05 9.66
C GLY A 4 17.45 -0.81 9.28
N LEU A 5 17.01 0.43 9.14
CA LEU A 5 15.64 0.67 8.64
C LEU A 5 15.60 0.47 7.12
N GLU A 6 14.48 -0.04 6.64
CA GLU A 6 14.24 -0.25 5.22
C GLU A 6 12.98 0.48 4.78
N ILE A 7 12.84 0.62 3.46
CA ILE A 7 11.70 1.30 2.83
C ILE A 7 10.91 0.30 2.00
N ALA A 8 9.59 0.34 2.12
CA ALA A 8 8.66 -0.38 1.25
C ALA A 8 7.69 0.61 0.63
N THR A 9 7.43 0.48 -0.67
CA THR A 9 6.49 1.35 -1.40
C THR A 9 5.42 0.48 -2.05
N LEU A 10 4.16 0.69 -1.64
CA LEU A 10 3.05 -0.19 -1.99
C LEU A 10 1.86 0.63 -2.48
N GLY A 11 1.23 0.19 -3.57
CA GLY A 11 -0.02 0.74 -4.07
C GLY A 11 -1.09 -0.34 -4.17
N GLY A 12 -2.28 -0.05 -3.72
CA GLY A 12 -3.38 -1.02 -3.73
C GLY A 12 -4.69 -0.36 -3.33
N GLY A 13 -5.25 0.45 -4.22
CA GLY A 13 -6.43 1.26 -3.96
C GLY A 13 -6.09 2.63 -3.43
N CYS A 14 -7.02 3.26 -2.75
CA CYS A 14 -6.81 4.57 -2.15
C CYS A 14 -5.72 4.50 -1.06
N PHE A 15 -4.76 5.41 -1.11
CA PHE A 15 -3.67 5.41 -0.13
C PHE A 15 -4.14 5.70 1.30
N TRP A 16 -5.30 6.33 1.50
CA TRP A 16 -5.87 6.50 2.85
C TRP A 16 -6.11 5.16 3.54
N CYS A 17 -6.53 4.13 2.78
CA CYS A 17 -6.77 2.78 3.31
C CYS A 17 -5.47 2.14 3.78
N LEU A 18 -4.45 2.16 2.92
CA LEU A 18 -3.15 1.57 3.23
C LEU A 18 -2.48 2.29 4.40
N GLU A 19 -2.54 3.62 4.40
CA GLU A 19 -1.99 4.42 5.48
C GLU A 19 -2.63 4.05 6.83
N ALA A 20 -3.96 4.00 6.87
CA ALA A 20 -4.69 3.70 8.11
C ALA A 20 -4.27 2.35 8.71
N VAL A 21 -4.12 1.33 7.86
CA VAL A 21 -3.71 0.00 8.33
C VAL A 21 -2.26 -0.01 8.76
N PHE A 22 -1.34 0.46 7.92
CA PHE A 22 0.09 0.34 8.22
C PHE A 22 0.54 1.23 9.38
N GLN A 23 -0.20 2.29 9.70
CA GLN A 23 0.05 3.06 10.91
C GLN A 23 -0.18 2.25 12.19
N GLN A 24 -0.95 1.17 12.13
CA GLN A 24 -1.23 0.30 13.26
C GLN A 24 -0.22 -0.85 13.41
N VAL A 25 0.67 -1.02 12.46
CA VAL A 25 1.59 -2.18 12.40
C VAL A 25 2.84 -1.92 13.23
N ASP A 26 3.13 -2.83 14.17
CA ASP A 26 4.35 -2.76 14.95
C ASP A 26 5.58 -2.99 14.06
N GLY A 27 6.60 -2.16 14.24
CA GLY A 27 7.81 -2.19 13.42
C GLY A 27 7.79 -1.23 12.23
N VAL A 28 6.61 -0.71 11.85
CA VAL A 28 6.49 0.35 10.85
C VAL A 28 6.66 1.69 11.58
N ARG A 29 7.76 2.36 11.30
CA ARG A 29 8.17 3.59 12.00
C ARG A 29 7.55 4.84 11.42
N ALA A 30 7.30 4.84 10.11
CA ALA A 30 6.69 5.98 9.42
C ALA A 30 5.88 5.47 8.24
N VAL A 31 4.75 6.12 7.97
CA VAL A 31 3.91 5.89 6.79
C VAL A 31 3.65 7.24 6.13
N GLU A 32 3.96 7.33 4.85
CA GLU A 32 3.75 8.56 4.08
C GLU A 32 2.97 8.22 2.82
N SER A 33 1.89 8.95 2.58
CA SER A 33 1.12 8.83 1.33
C SER A 33 1.78 9.63 0.22
N GLY A 34 1.80 9.09 -0.98
CA GLY A 34 2.46 9.74 -2.12
C GLY A 34 2.07 9.16 -3.45
N TYR A 35 2.78 9.60 -4.48
CA TYR A 35 2.57 9.21 -5.88
C TYR A 35 3.89 8.78 -6.50
N THR A 36 3.85 7.73 -7.30
CA THR A 36 5.03 7.26 -8.04
C THR A 36 4.62 6.37 -9.20
N GLY A 37 5.55 6.16 -10.14
CA GLY A 37 5.35 5.28 -11.28
C GLY A 37 4.82 5.97 -12.53
N GLY A 38 4.53 7.26 -12.47
CA GLY A 38 4.01 8.04 -13.57
C GLY A 38 5.05 8.96 -14.21
N HIS A 39 4.58 9.81 -15.13
CA HIS A 39 5.45 10.68 -15.94
C HIS A 39 5.37 12.17 -15.58
N VAL A 40 4.45 12.57 -14.68
CA VAL A 40 4.27 13.98 -14.29
C VAL A 40 5.11 14.29 -13.06
N SER A 41 5.94 15.35 -13.16
CA SER A 41 6.73 15.83 -12.02
C SER A 41 5.86 16.68 -11.11
N HIS A 42 6.06 16.54 -9.78
CA HIS A 42 5.32 17.29 -8.77
C HIS A 42 3.80 17.22 -8.98
N PRO A 43 3.22 16.01 -9.13
CA PRO A 43 1.80 15.88 -9.38
C PRO A 43 0.97 16.35 -8.20
N THR A 44 -0.22 16.87 -8.47
CA THR A 44 -1.22 17.15 -7.44
C THR A 44 -2.20 15.98 -7.36
N TYR A 45 -2.90 15.88 -6.23
CA TYR A 45 -3.96 14.87 -6.06
C TYR A 45 -4.98 14.95 -7.19
N ARG A 46 -5.39 16.18 -7.53
CA ARG A 46 -6.35 16.41 -8.62
C ARG A 46 -5.85 15.84 -9.95
N GLN A 47 -4.58 16.11 -10.30
CA GLN A 47 -3.99 15.58 -11.54
C GLN A 47 -3.98 14.06 -11.54
N VAL A 48 -3.61 13.43 -10.43
CA VAL A 48 -3.60 11.97 -10.32
C VAL A 48 -5.01 11.40 -10.47
N CYS A 49 -6.02 12.04 -9.86
CA CYS A 49 -7.42 11.61 -9.95
C CYS A 49 -7.97 11.73 -11.37
N GLU A 50 -7.45 12.62 -12.20
CA GLU A 50 -7.83 12.73 -13.61
C GLU A 50 -7.38 11.50 -14.43
N GLY A 51 -6.42 10.73 -13.91
CA GLY A 51 -6.04 9.42 -14.48
C GLY A 51 -5.07 9.47 -15.64
N ASP A 52 -4.48 10.64 -15.95
CA ASP A 52 -3.58 10.81 -17.09
C ASP A 52 -2.11 11.03 -16.70
N THR A 53 -1.78 10.95 -15.41
CA THR A 53 -0.40 11.09 -14.95
C THR A 53 0.37 9.77 -14.95
N ASP A 54 -0.30 8.65 -15.03
CA ASP A 54 0.20 7.28 -14.86
C ASP A 54 0.75 6.99 -13.45
N HIS A 55 0.64 7.94 -12.51
CA HIS A 55 1.04 7.69 -11.14
C HIS A 55 0.07 6.76 -10.42
N ALA A 56 0.62 5.89 -9.56
CA ALA A 56 -0.16 5.15 -8.58
C ALA A 56 -0.17 5.93 -7.27
N GLU A 57 -1.29 5.87 -6.56
CA GLU A 57 -1.35 6.26 -5.15
C GLU A 57 -0.65 5.18 -4.35
N VAL A 58 0.34 5.57 -3.56
CA VAL A 58 1.14 4.62 -2.78
C VAL A 58 1.30 5.10 -1.35
N VAL A 59 1.66 4.15 -0.47
CA VAL A 59 2.25 4.47 0.82
C VAL A 59 3.72 4.09 0.79
N ARG A 60 4.55 4.95 1.37
CA ARG A 60 5.96 4.70 1.57
C ARG A 60 6.16 4.42 3.05
N LEU A 61 6.54 3.19 3.35
CA LEU A 61 6.75 2.71 4.71
C LEU A 61 8.23 2.73 5.04
N THR A 62 8.56 3.26 6.21
CA THR A 62 9.89 3.06 6.80
C THR A 62 9.71 2.05 7.93
N PHE A 63 10.40 0.92 7.86
CA PHE A 63 10.19 -0.17 8.81
C PHE A 63 11.51 -0.74 9.34
N ASP A 64 11.41 -1.34 10.53
CA ASP A 64 12.53 -2.02 11.19
C ASP A 64 12.47 -3.51 10.85
N PRO A 65 13.38 -4.03 10.01
CA PRO A 65 13.36 -5.44 9.61
C PRO A 65 13.64 -6.42 10.74
N ALA A 66 14.17 -5.93 11.87
CA ALA A 66 14.32 -6.77 13.07
C ALA A 66 12.98 -7.01 13.77
N THR A 67 12.00 -6.13 13.57
CA THR A 67 10.66 -6.24 14.17
C THR A 67 9.65 -6.83 13.20
N ILE A 68 9.67 -6.41 11.93
CA ILE A 68 8.78 -6.92 10.90
C ILE A 68 9.56 -7.08 9.59
N THR A 69 9.39 -8.21 8.91
CA THR A 69 10.07 -8.47 7.64
C THR A 69 9.28 -7.87 6.47
N PHE A 70 9.94 -7.67 5.34
CA PHE A 70 9.26 -7.25 4.11
C PHE A 70 8.18 -8.26 3.70
N ARG A 71 8.46 -9.56 3.86
CA ARG A 71 7.47 -10.61 3.60
C ARG A 71 6.21 -10.41 4.44
N GLU A 72 6.36 -10.16 5.73
CA GLU A 72 5.22 -9.95 6.64
C GLU A 72 4.43 -8.71 6.26
N ILE A 73 5.10 -7.64 5.82
CA ILE A 73 4.46 -6.44 5.28
C ILE A 73 3.61 -6.81 4.06
N LEU A 74 4.14 -7.61 3.14
CA LEU A 74 3.41 -8.04 1.95
C LEU A 74 2.22 -8.93 2.29
N GLU A 75 2.34 -9.79 3.30
CA GLU A 75 1.21 -10.61 3.75
C GLU A 75 0.05 -9.74 4.22
N ILE A 76 0.34 -8.68 4.98
CA ILE A 76 -0.67 -7.70 5.39
C ILE A 76 -1.24 -6.99 4.16
N PHE A 77 -0.38 -6.51 3.27
CA PHE A 77 -0.77 -5.80 2.05
C PHE A 77 -1.77 -6.61 1.22
N PHE A 78 -1.45 -7.89 0.96
CA PHE A 78 -2.34 -8.75 0.19
C PHE A 78 -3.65 -9.10 0.91
N SER A 79 -3.68 -9.00 2.23
CA SER A 79 -4.89 -9.27 3.01
C SER A 79 -5.90 -8.11 3.03
N ILE A 80 -5.45 -6.89 2.74
CA ILE A 80 -6.27 -5.69 2.90
C ILE A 80 -6.72 -5.07 1.58
N HIS A 81 -6.38 -5.68 0.45
CA HIS A 81 -6.90 -5.27 -0.85
C HIS A 81 -7.07 -6.49 -1.74
N ASP A 82 -7.78 -6.34 -2.85
CA ASP A 82 -7.98 -7.42 -3.82
C ASP A 82 -6.95 -7.27 -4.94
N PRO A 83 -5.92 -8.13 -4.98
CA PRO A 83 -4.85 -8.02 -5.98
C PRO A 83 -5.25 -8.57 -7.35
N THR A 84 -6.51 -8.97 -7.53
CA THR A 84 -7.02 -9.50 -8.80
C THR A 84 -7.77 -8.45 -9.62
N GLN A 85 -7.99 -7.25 -9.06
CA GLN A 85 -8.69 -6.17 -9.75
C GLN A 85 -7.71 -5.30 -10.53
N LEU A 86 -7.85 -5.31 -11.85
CA LEU A 86 -6.97 -4.55 -12.73
C LEU A 86 -7.35 -3.07 -12.71
N ASN A 87 -6.39 -2.21 -12.36
CA ASN A 87 -6.52 -0.76 -12.37
C ASN A 87 -7.75 -0.26 -11.61
N ARG A 88 -8.06 -0.94 -10.51
CA ARG A 88 -9.17 -0.52 -9.64
C ARG A 88 -9.06 -1.22 -8.30
N GLN A 89 -9.78 -0.71 -7.32
CA GLN A 89 -9.99 -1.38 -6.05
C GLN A 89 -11.40 -1.06 -5.57
N GLY A 90 -12.28 -2.06 -5.61
CA GLY A 90 -13.68 -1.85 -5.29
C GLY A 90 -14.31 -0.82 -6.22
N ASN A 91 -14.89 0.24 -5.64
CA ASN A 91 -15.51 1.32 -6.39
C ASN A 91 -14.52 2.41 -6.84
N ASP A 92 -13.28 2.34 -6.42
CA ASP A 92 -12.22 3.25 -6.84
C ASP A 92 -11.63 2.74 -8.17
N VAL A 93 -11.97 3.38 -9.27
CA VAL A 93 -11.60 2.96 -10.62
C VAL A 93 -10.58 3.92 -11.22
N GLY A 94 -9.49 3.38 -11.76
CA GLY A 94 -8.43 4.13 -12.42
C GLY A 94 -7.07 3.51 -12.19
N THR A 95 -6.11 3.84 -13.08
CA THR A 95 -4.74 3.33 -12.97
C THR A 95 -4.04 3.77 -11.69
N GLN A 96 -4.45 4.91 -11.10
CA GLN A 96 -3.93 5.37 -9.82
C GLN A 96 -4.22 4.41 -8.66
N TYR A 97 -5.21 3.54 -8.79
CA TYR A 97 -5.60 2.56 -7.77
C TYR A 97 -5.08 1.15 -8.04
N ARG A 98 -4.18 1.00 -9.00
CA ARG A 98 -3.65 -0.32 -9.35
C ARG A 98 -2.84 -0.95 -8.24
N SER A 99 -2.87 -2.28 -8.18
CA SER A 99 -2.06 -3.06 -7.24
C SER A 99 -0.62 -3.12 -7.74
N ILE A 100 0.32 -2.60 -6.98
CA ILE A 100 1.73 -2.52 -7.40
C ILE A 100 2.66 -2.50 -6.18
N ILE A 101 3.80 -3.16 -6.35
CA ILE A 101 4.90 -3.14 -5.39
C ILE A 101 6.10 -2.52 -6.09
N PHE A 102 6.62 -1.41 -5.57
CA PHE A 102 7.87 -0.83 -6.03
C PHE A 102 9.00 -1.34 -5.14
N THR A 103 9.99 -1.99 -5.74
CA THR A 103 11.06 -2.63 -4.97
C THR A 103 12.28 -1.72 -4.86
N HIS A 104 12.86 -1.68 -3.68
CA HIS A 104 14.04 -0.86 -3.36
C HIS A 104 15.33 -1.67 -3.36
N SER A 105 15.24 -2.97 -3.63
CA SER A 105 16.41 -3.86 -3.73
C SER A 105 16.02 -5.15 -4.46
N GLU A 106 17.03 -5.89 -4.92
CA GLU A 106 16.81 -7.21 -5.51
C GLU A 106 16.24 -8.20 -4.48
N ALA A 107 16.63 -8.06 -3.20
CA ALA A 107 16.07 -8.89 -2.14
C ALA A 107 14.56 -8.67 -2.00
N GLN A 108 14.09 -7.43 -2.04
CA GLN A 108 12.66 -7.12 -2.02
C GLN A 108 11.95 -7.69 -3.23
N ARG A 109 12.54 -7.57 -4.42
CA ARG A 109 11.97 -8.12 -5.65
C ARG A 109 11.79 -9.63 -5.55
N ALA A 110 12.81 -10.33 -5.07
CA ALA A 110 12.76 -11.79 -4.90
C ALA A 110 11.65 -12.18 -3.92
N VAL A 111 11.51 -11.47 -2.80
CA VAL A 111 10.46 -11.72 -1.81
C VAL A 111 9.07 -11.47 -2.42
N ALA A 112 8.90 -10.36 -3.15
CA ALA A 112 7.61 -10.03 -3.77
C ALA A 112 7.18 -11.11 -4.76
N GLU A 113 8.08 -11.53 -5.64
CA GLU A 113 7.80 -12.57 -6.63
C GLU A 113 7.49 -13.90 -5.95
N TYR A 114 8.21 -14.24 -4.89
CA TYR A 114 7.99 -15.47 -4.13
C TYR A 114 6.62 -15.48 -3.45
N VAL A 115 6.23 -14.40 -2.79
CA VAL A 115 4.93 -14.29 -2.11
C VAL A 115 3.79 -14.40 -3.12
N ILE A 116 3.89 -13.71 -4.25
CA ILE A 116 2.88 -13.81 -5.32
C ILE A 116 2.80 -15.24 -5.83
N GLY A 117 3.93 -15.89 -6.05
CA GLY A 117 4.00 -17.28 -6.48
C GLY A 117 3.32 -18.24 -5.50
N GLU A 118 3.50 -18.04 -4.20
CA GLU A 118 2.82 -18.85 -3.17
C GLU A 118 1.30 -18.64 -3.21
N LEU A 119 0.84 -17.40 -3.34
CA LEU A 119 -0.59 -17.09 -3.41
C LEU A 119 -1.24 -17.76 -4.62
N VAL A 120 -0.56 -17.76 -5.77
CA VAL A 120 -1.03 -18.43 -6.99
C VAL A 120 -1.03 -19.93 -6.81
N ALA A 121 0.06 -20.51 -6.29
CA ALA A 121 0.20 -21.96 -6.11
C ALA A 121 -0.84 -22.51 -5.12
N ASN A 122 -1.16 -21.75 -4.08
CA ASN A 122 -2.14 -22.14 -3.06
C ASN A 122 -3.58 -21.78 -3.43
N LYS A 123 -3.79 -21.22 -4.62
CA LYS A 123 -5.13 -20.86 -5.14
C LYS A 123 -5.92 -20.01 -4.15
N VAL A 124 -5.24 -19.01 -3.56
CA VAL A 124 -5.85 -18.13 -2.56
C VAL A 124 -6.97 -17.27 -3.17
N TYR A 125 -6.84 -16.93 -4.46
CA TYR A 125 -7.82 -16.11 -5.18
C TYR A 125 -8.42 -16.89 -6.35
N ASP A 126 -9.69 -16.59 -6.67
CA ASP A 126 -10.40 -17.22 -7.79
C ASP A 126 -10.02 -16.65 -9.15
N ALA A 127 -9.37 -15.49 -9.18
CA ALA A 127 -8.93 -14.80 -10.39
C ALA A 127 -7.41 -14.60 -10.36
N PRO A 128 -6.77 -14.37 -11.53
CA PRO A 128 -5.34 -14.12 -11.57
C PRO A 128 -4.93 -12.86 -10.80
N ILE A 129 -3.78 -12.93 -10.13
CA ILE A 129 -3.19 -11.76 -9.46
C ILE A 129 -2.62 -10.84 -10.53
N VAL A 130 -2.99 -9.56 -10.47
CA VAL A 130 -2.53 -8.54 -11.42
C VAL A 130 -1.55 -7.55 -10.79
N THR A 131 -1.09 -7.81 -9.58
CA THR A 131 -0.12 -6.95 -8.89
C THR A 131 1.17 -6.84 -9.70
N GLN A 132 1.57 -5.61 -10.01
CA GLN A 132 2.83 -5.33 -10.69
C GLN A 132 3.98 -5.32 -9.68
N VAL A 133 5.15 -5.77 -10.10
CA VAL A 133 6.39 -5.68 -9.30
C VAL A 133 7.39 -4.92 -10.16
N GLU A 134 7.69 -3.69 -9.76
CA GLU A 134 8.51 -2.77 -10.54
C GLU A 134 9.62 -2.18 -9.66
N PRO A 135 10.78 -1.81 -10.24
CA PRO A 135 11.80 -1.09 -9.47
C PRO A 135 11.31 0.29 -9.07
N GLU A 136 11.87 0.83 -7.99
CA GLU A 136 11.52 2.17 -7.52
C GLU A 136 11.72 3.21 -8.63
N GLN A 137 10.86 4.23 -8.60
CA GLN A 137 10.87 5.35 -9.53
C GLN A 137 10.78 6.65 -8.73
N PRO A 138 10.93 7.83 -9.37
CA PRO A 138 10.76 9.10 -8.66
C PRO A 138 9.46 9.13 -7.87
N TYR A 139 9.58 9.48 -6.60
CA TYR A 139 8.48 9.48 -5.64
C TYR A 139 8.15 10.92 -5.26
N TRP A 140 6.86 11.22 -5.20
CA TRP A 140 6.35 12.54 -4.86
C TRP A 140 5.42 12.41 -3.66
N ARG A 141 5.77 13.08 -2.56
CA ARG A 141 4.94 13.10 -1.37
C ARG A 141 3.59 13.75 -1.67
N ALA A 142 2.51 13.14 -1.20
CA ALA A 142 1.18 13.73 -1.32
C ALA A 142 1.04 14.96 -0.39
N GLU A 143 0.07 15.80 -0.71
CA GLU A 143 -0.22 17.01 0.04
C GLU A 143 -0.51 16.71 1.51
N MET A 144 -0.22 17.64 2.40
CA MET A 144 -0.42 17.46 3.84
C MET A 144 -1.86 17.09 4.20
N SER A 145 -2.83 17.58 3.44
CA SER A 145 -4.25 17.25 3.62
C SER A 145 -4.54 15.76 3.43
N HIS A 146 -3.65 14.99 2.78
CA HIS A 146 -3.79 13.56 2.56
C HIS A 146 -2.94 12.72 3.53
N GLN A 147 -2.15 13.34 4.39
CA GLN A 147 -1.40 12.62 5.41
C GLN A 147 -2.27 12.43 6.66
N ASN A 148 -2.27 11.24 7.25
CA ASN A 148 -3.09 10.89 8.41
C ASN A 148 -4.59 11.10 8.19
N TYR A 149 -5.06 10.89 6.97
CA TYR A 149 -6.42 11.25 6.58
C TYR A 149 -7.48 10.56 7.43
N TYR A 150 -7.33 9.25 7.65
CA TYR A 150 -8.30 8.49 8.43
C TYR A 150 -8.37 8.98 9.89
N GLN A 151 -7.21 9.27 10.50
CA GLN A 151 -7.17 9.75 11.89
C GLN A 151 -7.83 11.12 12.03
N GLU A 152 -7.73 11.96 11.01
CA GLU A 152 -8.29 13.31 11.01
C GLU A 152 -9.77 13.34 10.65
N HIS A 153 -10.26 12.33 9.88
CA HIS A 153 -11.62 12.31 9.32
C HIS A 153 -12.31 10.96 9.48
N PRO A 154 -12.31 10.32 10.67
CA PRO A 154 -12.81 8.94 10.80
C PRO A 154 -14.32 8.81 10.54
N ALA A 155 -15.09 9.88 10.69
CA ALA A 155 -16.53 9.87 10.49
C ALA A 155 -16.94 10.23 9.05
N GLN A 156 -16.00 10.63 8.20
CA GLN A 156 -16.28 10.93 6.80
C GLN A 156 -16.74 9.64 6.10
N GLY A 157 -17.70 9.74 5.17
CA GLY A 157 -18.37 8.58 4.56
C GLY A 157 -17.44 7.51 4.03
N TYR A 158 -16.45 7.87 3.21
CA TYR A 158 -15.47 6.93 2.68
C TYR A 158 -14.70 6.23 3.81
N CYS A 159 -14.25 7.00 4.80
CA CYS A 159 -13.53 6.45 5.96
C CYS A 159 -14.38 5.46 6.74
N ALA A 160 -15.64 5.79 7.00
CA ALA A 160 -16.54 4.94 7.76
C ALA A 160 -16.93 3.66 6.99
N PHE A 161 -17.22 3.78 5.68
CA PHE A 161 -17.78 2.67 4.90
C PHE A 161 -16.72 1.82 4.19
N VAL A 162 -15.55 2.36 3.88
CA VAL A 162 -14.50 1.65 3.14
C VAL A 162 -13.30 1.33 4.03
N ILE A 163 -12.77 2.33 4.74
CA ILE A 163 -11.53 2.15 5.51
C ILE A 163 -11.79 1.39 6.81
N SER A 164 -12.81 1.75 7.57
CA SER A 164 -13.07 1.11 8.87
C SER A 164 -13.27 -0.39 8.78
N PRO A 165 -14.00 -0.95 7.78
CA PRO A 165 -14.09 -2.40 7.62
C PRO A 165 -12.75 -3.07 7.33
N LYS A 166 -11.89 -2.44 6.52
CA LYS A 166 -10.55 -2.97 6.23
C LYS A 166 -9.68 -2.98 7.48
N LEU A 167 -9.75 -1.93 8.28
CA LEU A 167 -9.00 -1.82 9.53
C LEU A 167 -9.50 -2.85 10.54
N ALA A 168 -10.81 -3.08 10.62
CA ALA A 168 -11.40 -4.12 11.48
C ALA A 168 -10.92 -5.52 11.07
N LYS A 169 -10.85 -5.81 9.78
CA LYS A 169 -10.32 -7.07 9.26
C LYS A 169 -8.85 -7.24 9.65
N PHE A 170 -8.05 -6.19 9.48
CA PHE A 170 -6.65 -6.21 9.89
C PHE A 170 -6.50 -6.51 11.38
N ARG A 171 -7.27 -5.82 12.23
CA ARG A 171 -7.23 -6.04 13.68
C ARG A 171 -7.60 -7.46 14.06
N ARG A 172 -8.58 -8.05 13.38
CA ARG A 172 -9.00 -9.43 13.62
C ARG A 172 -7.94 -10.43 13.20
N ASP A 173 -7.36 -10.26 12.00
CA ASP A 173 -6.46 -11.25 11.40
C ASP A 173 -5.00 -11.07 11.84
N TYR A 174 -4.62 -9.84 12.23
CA TYR A 174 -3.22 -9.48 12.53
C TYR A 174 -3.08 -8.77 13.88
N SER A 175 -3.91 -9.11 14.87
CA SER A 175 -3.83 -8.49 16.21
C SER A 175 -2.44 -8.61 16.81
N HIS A 176 -1.72 -9.69 16.52
CA HIS A 176 -0.36 -9.92 16.99
C HIS A 176 0.68 -8.99 16.36
N ARG A 177 0.33 -8.31 15.27
CA ARG A 177 1.19 -7.34 14.58
C ARG A 177 0.85 -5.89 14.91
N MET A 178 -0.20 -5.67 15.69
CA MET A 178 -0.60 -4.30 16.04
C MET A 178 0.34 -3.68 17.06
N ARG A 179 0.51 -2.36 16.96
CA ARG A 179 1.20 -1.57 17.99
C ARG A 179 0.46 -1.68 19.31
N ARG A 180 1.21 -1.72 20.36
CA ARG A 180 0.70 -1.70 21.72
C ARG A 180 0.60 -0.27 22.23
#